data_60736b6dd34652d0cd2c0d45fec6e7bf
#
_entry.id   60736b6dd34652d0cd2c0d45fec6e7bf
#
_cell.length_a   1.000
_cell.length_b   1.000
_cell.length_c   1.000
_cell.angle_alpha   90.00
_cell.angle_beta   90.00
_cell.angle_gamma   90.00
#
_symmetry.space_group_name_H-M   'P 1'
#
loop_
_entity.id
_entity.type
_entity.pdbx_description
1 polymer ?
#
loop_
_entity_poly.entity_id
_entity_poly.type
_entity_poly.pdbx_seq_one_letter_code
_entity_poly.pdbx_strand_id
1 'polypeptide(L)'
;MLSGYVNMTLKEIRTSYGITQAEAASSVGVPRRTYIRYEKNNDQSNLKYQRIVELLKEKYEISETKGIYSLDQLKEIINRVFKDYKSDITFCYLFGSYAKGYAKEESDVDVCINTKLSGFKFVGLVEKLHQALKKNVDVIRFNDLNNNLELINEIMKDGIKIYG
;
A
#
# COMPACT_ATOMS: atom_id res chain seq x y z
N MET A 1 18.68 -4.59 0.69
CA MET A 1 18.70 -3.55 -0.35
C MET A 1 17.84 -2.36 0.07
N LEU A 2 18.48 -1.24 0.37
CA LEU A 2 17.83 0.01 0.83
C LEU A 2 17.44 0.87 -0.38
N SER A 3 16.55 0.41 -1.24
CA SER A 3 16.39 1.01 -2.58
C SER A 3 15.13 1.85 -2.83
N GLY A 4 14.30 2.14 -1.85
CA GLY A 4 13.04 2.86 -2.10
C GLY A 4 12.95 4.29 -1.53
N TYR A 5 13.83 4.69 -0.61
CA TYR A 5 13.67 5.94 0.15
C TYR A 5 14.86 6.89 0.06
N VAL A 6 15.79 6.66 -0.87
CA VAL A 6 17.09 7.39 -0.91
C VAL A 6 16.95 8.90 -1.11
N ASN A 7 15.75 9.40 -1.52
CA ASN A 7 15.50 10.82 -1.76
C ASN A 7 14.17 11.35 -1.21
N MET A 8 13.46 10.60 -0.34
CA MET A 8 12.19 11.10 0.20
C MET A 8 12.43 12.05 1.36
N THR A 9 11.71 13.17 1.35
CA THR A 9 11.68 14.12 2.46
C THR A 9 10.91 13.56 3.65
N LEU A 10 11.17 14.08 4.85
CA LEU A 10 10.42 13.70 6.06
C LEU A 10 8.90 13.89 5.89
N LYS A 11 8.49 14.93 5.16
CA LYS A 11 7.09 15.17 4.82
C LYS A 11 6.51 14.05 3.94
N GLU A 12 7.21 13.65 2.89
CA GLU A 12 6.77 12.58 1.98
C GLU A 12 6.69 11.24 2.72
N ILE A 13 7.66 10.93 3.58
CA ILE A 13 7.64 9.72 4.42
C ILE A 13 6.41 9.73 5.33
N ARG A 14 6.16 10.82 6.06
CA ARG A 14 5.00 10.96 6.94
C ARG A 14 3.68 10.82 6.17
N THR A 15 3.55 11.50 5.04
CA THR A 15 2.32 11.46 4.23
C THR A 15 2.08 10.09 3.61
N SER A 16 3.14 9.35 3.25
CA SER A 16 3.01 7.97 2.77
C SER A 16 2.43 7.03 3.82
N TYR A 17 2.65 7.34 5.11
CA TYR A 17 2.05 6.59 6.22
C TYR A 17 0.65 7.08 6.60
N GLY A 18 0.13 8.14 5.96
CA GLY A 18 -1.20 8.69 6.22
C GLY A 18 -1.36 9.34 7.59
N ILE A 19 -0.26 9.75 8.24
CA ILE A 19 -0.28 10.33 9.60
C ILE A 19 -0.08 11.84 9.61
N THR A 20 -0.66 12.49 10.63
CA THR A 20 -0.52 13.94 10.86
C THR A 20 0.85 14.28 11.46
N GLN A 21 1.24 15.55 11.40
CA GLN A 21 2.46 16.04 12.08
C GLN A 21 2.42 15.83 13.61
N ALA A 22 1.23 15.88 14.21
CA ALA A 22 1.07 15.66 15.64
C ALA A 22 1.30 14.18 16.00
N GLU A 23 0.73 13.26 15.24
CA GLU A 23 0.93 11.82 15.41
C GLU A 23 2.39 11.42 15.16
N ALA A 24 3.01 11.96 14.11
CA ALA A 24 4.41 11.72 13.82
C ALA A 24 5.31 12.21 14.98
N ALA A 25 5.11 13.44 15.44
CA ALA A 25 5.88 14.01 16.56
C ALA A 25 5.75 13.17 17.84
N SER A 26 4.51 12.80 18.18
CA SER A 26 4.23 11.93 19.34
C SER A 26 4.90 10.56 19.20
N SER A 27 4.86 9.98 18.02
CA SER A 27 5.41 8.64 17.77
C SER A 27 6.92 8.56 17.88
N VAL A 28 7.63 9.65 17.58
CA VAL A 28 9.11 9.73 17.69
C VAL A 28 9.58 10.45 18.95
N GLY A 29 8.66 10.79 19.87
CA GLY A 29 8.99 11.36 21.17
C GLY A 29 9.56 12.79 21.12
N VAL A 30 9.18 13.61 20.13
CA VAL A 30 9.60 15.01 20.05
C VAL A 30 8.42 15.97 20.10
N PRO A 31 8.59 17.21 20.63
CA PRO A 31 7.54 18.23 20.58
C PRO A 31 7.10 18.50 19.12
N ARG A 32 5.80 18.70 18.87
CA ARG A 32 5.25 18.98 17.54
C ARG A 32 5.98 20.11 16.83
N ARG A 33 6.29 21.22 17.54
CA ARG A 33 7.04 22.36 16.98
C ARG A 33 8.42 21.95 16.48
N THR A 34 9.10 21.07 17.21
CA THR A 34 10.40 20.53 16.83
C THR A 34 10.29 19.67 15.58
N TYR A 35 9.30 18.78 15.52
CA TYR A 35 9.04 17.95 14.34
C TYR A 35 8.78 18.81 13.09
N ILE A 36 7.90 19.80 13.18
CA ILE A 36 7.59 20.72 12.07
C ILE A 36 8.86 21.44 11.57
N ARG A 37 9.76 21.85 12.47
CA ARG A 37 11.03 22.47 12.09
C ARG A 37 11.91 21.52 11.28
N TYR A 38 12.03 20.24 11.66
CA TYR A 38 12.78 19.24 10.90
C TYR A 38 12.13 18.96 9.54
N GLU A 39 10.82 18.84 9.49
CA GLU A 39 10.08 18.62 8.23
C GLU A 39 10.26 19.82 7.26
N LYS A 40 10.27 21.05 7.77
CA LYS A 40 10.46 22.27 6.98
C LYS A 40 11.91 22.44 6.49
N ASN A 41 12.88 22.21 7.35
CA ASN A 41 14.29 22.41 7.02
C ASN A 41 14.84 21.32 6.09
N ASN A 42 14.27 20.11 6.19
CA ASN A 42 14.63 18.94 5.37
C ASN A 42 16.14 18.66 5.26
N ASP A 43 16.87 18.91 6.35
CA ASP A 43 18.32 18.67 6.40
C ASP A 43 18.60 17.17 6.66
N GLN A 44 18.71 16.43 5.57
CA GLN A 44 18.94 14.97 5.61
C GLN A 44 20.31 14.59 6.17
N SER A 45 21.27 15.52 6.26
CA SER A 45 22.57 15.27 6.85
C SER A 45 22.55 15.33 8.38
N ASN A 46 21.50 15.89 8.98
CA ASN A 46 21.35 16.05 10.42
C ASN A 46 21.03 14.71 11.09
N LEU A 47 21.82 14.29 12.05
CA LEU A 47 21.66 13.02 12.78
C LEU A 47 20.29 12.88 13.47
N LYS A 48 19.76 13.98 14.03
CA LYS A 48 18.41 13.96 14.64
C LYS A 48 17.30 13.79 13.61
N TYR A 49 17.46 14.40 12.43
CA TYR A 49 16.56 14.18 11.31
C TYR A 49 16.57 12.71 10.89
N GLN A 50 17.75 12.14 10.70
CA GLN A 50 17.90 10.72 10.33
C GLN A 50 17.27 9.81 11.38
N ARG A 51 17.46 10.09 12.67
CA ARG A 51 16.86 9.30 13.75
C ARG A 51 15.33 9.41 13.76
N ILE A 52 14.75 10.57 13.46
CA ILE A 52 13.31 10.74 13.30
C ILE A 52 12.79 9.87 12.15
N VAL A 53 13.48 9.87 11.01
CA VAL A 53 13.13 9.03 9.86
C VAL A 53 13.17 7.54 10.22
N GLU A 54 14.22 7.09 10.88
CA GLU A 54 14.35 5.69 11.33
C GLU A 54 13.19 5.28 12.25
N LEU A 55 12.89 6.08 13.28
CA LEU A 55 11.81 5.80 14.23
C LEU A 55 10.44 5.76 13.56
N LEU A 56 10.19 6.64 12.59
CA LEU A 56 8.95 6.59 11.81
C LEU A 56 8.86 5.30 10.99
N LYS A 57 9.95 4.90 10.33
CA LYS A 57 10.01 3.64 9.59
C LYS A 57 9.80 2.44 10.51
N GLU A 58 10.53 2.36 11.62
CA GLU A 58 10.37 1.29 12.60
C GLU A 58 8.92 1.14 13.07
N LYS A 59 8.18 2.24 13.19
CA LYS A 59 6.81 2.23 13.71
C LYS A 59 5.74 2.01 12.64
N TYR A 60 5.89 2.60 11.47
CA TYR A 60 4.83 2.68 10.46
C TYR A 60 5.14 1.97 9.15
N GLU A 61 6.36 1.49 8.95
CA GLU A 61 6.70 0.77 7.72
C GLU A 61 5.90 -0.53 7.63
N ILE A 62 5.16 -0.65 6.53
CA ILE A 62 4.37 -1.85 6.25
C ILE A 62 5.28 -2.89 5.58
N SER A 63 5.15 -4.12 6.03
CA SER A 63 5.80 -5.30 5.47
C SER A 63 4.81 -6.46 5.43
N GLU A 64 5.22 -7.62 4.91
CA GLU A 64 4.37 -8.82 4.87
C GLU A 64 3.77 -9.17 6.23
N THR A 65 4.54 -9.00 7.31
CA THR A 65 4.16 -9.39 8.67
C THR A 65 3.85 -8.20 9.58
N LYS A 66 3.83 -6.98 9.07
CA LYS A 66 3.66 -5.77 9.89
C LYS A 66 2.82 -4.72 9.20
N GLY A 67 1.95 -4.10 9.98
CA GLY A 67 1.11 -2.99 9.55
C GLY A 67 -0.10 -3.43 8.73
N ILE A 68 -1.12 -2.59 8.77
CA ILE A 68 -2.40 -2.80 8.07
C ILE A 68 -2.66 -1.56 7.22
N TYR A 69 -3.00 -1.76 5.96
CA TYR A 69 -3.42 -0.67 5.07
C TYR A 69 -4.84 -0.22 5.36
N SER A 70 -5.10 1.08 5.25
CA SER A 70 -6.46 1.58 5.05
C SER A 70 -6.91 1.31 3.59
N LEU A 71 -8.22 1.32 3.36
CA LEU A 71 -8.78 1.17 2.01
C LEU A 71 -8.27 2.27 1.06
N ASP A 72 -8.15 3.50 1.54
CA ASP A 72 -7.65 4.64 0.74
C ASP A 72 -6.19 4.45 0.34
N GLN A 73 -5.34 3.96 1.26
CA GLN A 73 -3.94 3.64 0.95
C GLN A 73 -3.83 2.53 -0.09
N LEU A 74 -4.60 1.44 0.06
CA LEU A 74 -4.63 0.36 -0.93
C LEU A 74 -5.07 0.88 -2.29
N LYS A 75 -6.15 1.65 -2.33
CA LYS A 75 -6.68 2.25 -3.55
C LYS A 75 -5.64 3.14 -4.24
N GLU A 76 -4.96 4.00 -3.49
CA GLU A 76 -3.92 4.88 -4.03
C GLU A 76 -2.74 4.10 -4.62
N ILE A 77 -2.21 3.11 -3.89
CA ILE A 77 -1.05 2.33 -4.31
C ILE A 77 -1.39 1.49 -5.55
N ILE A 78 -2.51 0.78 -5.53
CA ILE A 78 -2.93 -0.08 -6.64
C ILE A 78 -3.21 0.76 -7.89
N ASN A 79 -3.91 1.90 -7.76
CA ASN A 79 -4.16 2.80 -8.88
C ASN A 79 -2.86 3.37 -9.47
N ARG A 80 -1.84 3.61 -8.64
CA ARG A 80 -0.51 4.05 -9.11
C ARG A 80 0.16 2.99 -9.97
N VAL A 81 0.12 1.73 -9.57
CA VAL A 81 0.63 0.60 -10.37
C VAL A 81 -0.15 0.46 -11.67
N PHE A 82 -1.47 0.60 -11.63
CA PHE A 82 -2.32 0.43 -12.81
C PHE A 82 -2.21 1.55 -13.86
N LYS A 83 -1.59 2.69 -13.52
CA LYS A 83 -1.34 3.76 -14.51
C LYS A 83 -0.61 3.27 -15.75
N ASP A 84 0.31 2.32 -15.58
CA ASP A 84 1.08 1.74 -16.69
C ASP A 84 0.29 0.69 -17.50
N TYR A 85 -0.89 0.28 -17.02
CA TYR A 85 -1.71 -0.81 -17.56
C TYR A 85 -3.14 -0.39 -17.93
N LYS A 86 -3.38 0.92 -18.13
CA LYS A 86 -4.72 1.47 -18.36
C LYS A 86 -5.49 0.83 -19.54
N SER A 87 -4.77 0.44 -20.60
CA SER A 87 -5.37 -0.22 -21.78
C SER A 87 -5.69 -1.70 -21.55
N ASP A 88 -5.12 -2.29 -20.50
CA ASP A 88 -5.15 -3.73 -20.27
C ASP A 88 -6.03 -4.12 -19.09
N ILE A 89 -6.34 -3.18 -18.18
CA ILE A 89 -7.14 -3.42 -16.99
C ILE A 89 -8.44 -2.61 -17.08
N THR A 90 -9.58 -3.29 -16.98
CA THR A 90 -10.90 -2.66 -17.02
C THR A 90 -11.40 -2.30 -15.63
N PHE A 91 -11.27 -3.22 -14.68
CA PHE A 91 -11.66 -2.99 -13.28
C PHE A 91 -10.86 -3.85 -12.32
N CYS A 92 -10.87 -3.45 -11.05
CA CYS A 92 -10.32 -4.23 -9.95
C CYS A 92 -11.21 -4.12 -8.72
N TYR A 93 -11.50 -5.26 -8.10
CA TYR A 93 -12.19 -5.38 -6.83
C TYR A 93 -11.23 -5.91 -5.77
N LEU A 94 -11.21 -5.27 -4.61
CA LEU A 94 -10.63 -5.80 -3.38
C LEU A 94 -11.65 -6.72 -2.72
N PHE A 95 -11.24 -7.89 -2.26
CA PHE A 95 -12.10 -8.82 -1.52
C PHE A 95 -11.36 -9.39 -0.30
N GLY A 96 -11.86 -10.44 0.33
CA GLY A 96 -11.19 -11.04 1.49
C GLY A 96 -11.18 -10.16 2.74
N SER A 97 -10.16 -10.32 3.58
CA SER A 97 -10.10 -9.72 4.92
C SER A 97 -10.08 -8.20 4.91
N TYR A 98 -9.38 -7.59 3.96
CA TYR A 98 -9.31 -6.13 3.83
C TYR A 98 -10.66 -5.51 3.44
N ALA A 99 -11.38 -6.13 2.51
CA ALA A 99 -12.70 -5.66 2.10
C ALA A 99 -13.73 -5.80 3.23
N LYS A 100 -13.63 -6.86 4.03
CA LYS A 100 -14.53 -7.15 5.15
C LYS A 100 -14.18 -6.43 6.45
N GLY A 101 -13.05 -5.71 6.49
CA GLY A 101 -12.65 -4.88 7.63
C GLY A 101 -12.06 -5.63 8.83
N TYR A 102 -11.63 -6.89 8.66
CA TYR A 102 -10.95 -7.64 9.70
C TYR A 102 -9.52 -8.07 9.36
N ALA A 103 -8.88 -7.38 8.41
CA ALA A 103 -7.48 -7.62 8.08
C ALA A 103 -6.58 -7.47 9.31
N LYS A 104 -5.59 -8.34 9.40
CA LYS A 104 -4.53 -8.33 10.42
C LYS A 104 -3.20 -7.96 9.78
N GLU A 105 -2.17 -7.77 10.59
CA GLU A 105 -0.84 -7.41 10.10
C GLU A 105 -0.27 -8.42 9.09
N GLU A 106 -0.60 -9.70 9.23
CA GLU A 106 -0.15 -10.79 8.36
C GLU A 106 -1.10 -11.08 7.20
N SER A 107 -2.20 -10.31 7.08
CA SER A 107 -3.19 -10.56 6.03
C SER A 107 -2.65 -10.21 4.65
N ASP A 108 -2.92 -11.09 3.70
CA ASP A 108 -2.66 -10.86 2.27
C ASP A 108 -3.67 -9.86 1.71
N VAL A 109 -3.32 -9.26 0.59
CA VAL A 109 -4.21 -8.37 -0.15
C VAL A 109 -4.82 -9.15 -1.30
N ASP A 110 -6.12 -9.40 -1.23
CA ASP A 110 -6.87 -10.20 -2.20
C ASP A 110 -7.54 -9.28 -3.23
N VAL A 111 -7.20 -9.43 -4.51
CA VAL A 111 -7.76 -8.61 -5.58
C VAL A 111 -8.23 -9.46 -6.77
N CYS A 112 -9.39 -9.08 -7.31
CA CYS A 112 -9.91 -9.63 -8.53
C CYS A 112 -9.82 -8.60 -9.65
N ILE A 113 -9.07 -8.92 -10.71
CA ILE A 113 -8.76 -7.98 -11.79
C ILE A 113 -9.34 -8.48 -13.11
N ASN A 114 -10.12 -7.64 -13.79
CA ASN A 114 -10.48 -7.89 -15.18
C ASN A 114 -9.41 -7.30 -16.09
N THR A 115 -8.64 -8.19 -16.74
CA THR A 115 -7.47 -7.80 -17.54
C THR A 115 -7.32 -8.66 -18.79
N LYS A 116 -6.74 -8.06 -19.83
CA LYS A 116 -6.30 -8.75 -21.06
C LYS A 116 -4.90 -9.35 -20.93
N LEU A 117 -4.18 -9.01 -19.85
CA LEU A 117 -2.83 -9.52 -19.62
C LEU A 117 -2.85 -11.03 -19.35
N SER A 118 -1.85 -11.71 -19.90
CA SER A 118 -1.64 -13.15 -19.71
C SER A 118 -0.15 -13.49 -19.68
N GLY A 119 0.18 -14.71 -19.27
CA GLY A 119 1.57 -15.20 -19.22
C GLY A 119 2.49 -14.26 -18.43
N PHE A 120 3.68 -14.02 -18.94
CA PHE A 120 4.72 -13.23 -18.26
C PHE A 120 4.30 -11.78 -17.98
N LYS A 121 3.45 -11.18 -18.82
CA LYS A 121 2.95 -9.82 -18.57
C LYS A 121 2.05 -9.75 -17.35
N PHE A 122 1.20 -10.75 -17.14
CA PHE A 122 0.37 -10.86 -15.95
C PHE A 122 1.22 -11.11 -14.70
N VAL A 123 2.19 -12.03 -14.76
CA VAL A 123 3.14 -12.26 -13.65
C VAL A 123 3.89 -10.98 -13.29
N GLY A 124 4.32 -10.20 -14.28
CA GLY A 124 4.97 -8.91 -14.07
C GLY A 124 4.08 -7.89 -13.36
N LEU A 125 2.76 -7.87 -13.64
CA LEU A 125 1.79 -7.04 -12.92
C LEU A 125 1.67 -7.47 -11.45
N VAL A 126 1.55 -8.78 -11.20
CA VAL A 126 1.46 -9.34 -9.84
C VAL A 126 2.69 -8.96 -9.02
N GLU A 127 3.89 -9.11 -9.59
CA GLU A 127 5.15 -8.76 -8.95
C GLU A 127 5.23 -7.25 -8.64
N LYS A 128 4.78 -6.38 -9.55
CA LYS A 128 4.72 -4.93 -9.29
C LYS A 128 3.75 -4.59 -8.15
N LEU A 129 2.62 -5.28 -8.05
CA LEU A 129 1.68 -5.10 -6.93
C LEU A 129 2.31 -5.54 -5.61
N HIS A 130 2.97 -6.71 -5.58
CA HIS A 130 3.67 -7.21 -4.41
C HIS A 130 4.75 -6.21 -3.95
N GLN A 131 5.59 -5.73 -4.86
CA GLN A 131 6.65 -4.77 -4.55
C GLN A 131 6.09 -3.42 -4.05
N ALA A 132 5.00 -2.93 -4.66
CA ALA A 132 4.40 -1.66 -4.28
C ALA A 132 3.67 -1.73 -2.92
N LEU A 133 2.99 -2.83 -2.65
CA LEU A 133 2.23 -3.06 -1.42
C LEU A 133 3.08 -3.62 -0.28
N LYS A 134 4.26 -4.18 -0.57
CA LYS A 134 5.13 -4.86 0.41
C LYS A 134 4.38 -5.90 1.26
N LYS A 135 3.36 -6.49 0.68
CA LYS A 135 2.54 -7.58 1.23
C LYS A 135 2.35 -8.65 0.17
N ASN A 136 2.04 -9.85 0.61
CA ASN A 136 1.55 -10.86 -0.31
C ASN A 136 0.26 -10.37 -0.96
N VAL A 137 0.17 -10.56 -2.26
CA VAL A 137 -1.00 -10.17 -3.04
C VAL A 137 -1.52 -11.39 -3.77
N ASP A 138 -2.74 -11.79 -3.46
CA ASP A 138 -3.43 -12.82 -4.21
C ASP A 138 -4.25 -12.17 -5.33
N VAL A 139 -3.82 -12.40 -6.57
CA VAL A 139 -4.42 -11.79 -7.75
C VAL A 139 -5.17 -12.82 -8.56
N ILE A 140 -6.48 -12.68 -8.60
CA ILE A 140 -7.35 -13.52 -9.39
C ILE A 140 -7.80 -12.76 -10.63
N ARG A 141 -7.68 -13.36 -11.80
CA ARG A 141 -8.28 -12.80 -13.02
C ARG A 141 -9.77 -13.09 -13.05
N PHE A 142 -10.59 -12.07 -13.31
CA PHE A 142 -12.03 -12.21 -13.41
C PHE A 142 -12.46 -13.30 -14.40
N ASN A 143 -11.75 -13.42 -15.52
CA ASN A 143 -12.03 -14.44 -16.53
C ASN A 143 -11.72 -15.89 -16.06
N ASP A 144 -10.93 -16.05 -15.01
CA ASP A 144 -10.59 -17.38 -14.45
C ASP A 144 -11.53 -17.80 -13.33
N LEU A 145 -12.50 -16.95 -12.95
CA LEU A 145 -13.53 -17.27 -11.94
C LEU A 145 -14.50 -18.35 -12.38
N ASN A 146 -14.41 -18.83 -13.62
CA ASN A 146 -15.29 -19.80 -14.26
C ASN A 146 -15.74 -20.89 -13.27
N ASN A 147 -17.03 -20.90 -12.91
CA ASN A 147 -17.67 -21.85 -12.01
C ASN A 147 -17.32 -21.79 -10.52
N ASN A 148 -16.48 -20.87 -10.06
CA ASN A 148 -16.29 -20.64 -8.62
C ASN A 148 -17.37 -19.72 -8.07
N LEU A 149 -18.60 -20.26 -7.92
CA LEU A 149 -19.76 -19.50 -7.47
C LEU A 149 -19.58 -18.92 -6.06
N GLU A 150 -18.85 -19.60 -5.19
CA GLU A 150 -18.59 -19.13 -3.83
C GLU A 150 -17.76 -17.84 -3.84
N LEU A 151 -16.66 -17.82 -4.59
CA LEU A 151 -15.80 -16.65 -4.72
C LEU A 151 -16.50 -15.50 -5.47
N ILE A 152 -17.28 -15.81 -6.51
CA ILE A 152 -18.09 -14.81 -7.21
C ILE A 152 -19.09 -14.17 -6.23
N ASN A 153 -19.79 -14.96 -5.43
CA ASN A 153 -20.72 -14.45 -4.43
C ASN A 153 -20.02 -13.59 -3.36
N GLU A 154 -18.83 -13.99 -2.92
CA GLU A 154 -18.04 -13.20 -1.98
C GLU A 154 -17.69 -11.82 -2.56
N ILE A 155 -17.15 -11.78 -3.78
CA ILE A 155 -16.79 -10.53 -4.46
C ILE A 155 -18.02 -9.65 -4.70
N MET A 156 -19.15 -10.25 -5.10
CA MET A 156 -20.39 -9.50 -5.33
C MET A 156 -21.00 -8.93 -4.07
N LYS A 157 -20.87 -9.62 -2.94
CA LYS A 157 -21.44 -9.22 -1.65
C LYS A 157 -20.56 -8.22 -0.91
N ASP A 158 -19.28 -8.54 -0.77
CA ASP A 158 -18.37 -7.85 0.13
C ASP A 158 -17.24 -7.11 -0.61
N GLY A 159 -17.11 -7.31 -1.92
CA GLY A 159 -16.04 -6.73 -2.73
C GLY A 159 -16.15 -5.21 -2.85
N ILE A 160 -15.00 -4.54 -2.74
CA ILE A 160 -14.88 -3.09 -2.85
C ILE A 160 -14.19 -2.76 -4.18
N LYS A 161 -14.89 -2.01 -5.05
CA LYS A 161 -14.30 -1.55 -6.31
C LYS A 161 -13.21 -0.50 -6.02
N ILE A 162 -11.98 -0.79 -6.43
CA ILE A 162 -10.82 0.08 -6.22
C ILE A 162 -10.27 0.70 -7.50
N TYR A 163 -10.64 0.16 -8.68
CA TYR A 163 -10.26 0.67 -9.98
C TYR A 163 -11.37 0.43 -11.03
N GLY A 164 -11.54 1.35 -11.96
CA GLY A 164 -12.48 1.25 -13.09
C GLY A 164 -13.76 2.03 -12.95
#